data_4eea1fa084a19fdf98bdd0e32d021134
#
_entry.id   4eea1fa084a19fdf98bdd0e32d021134
#
_cell.length_a   1.000
_cell.length_b   1.000
_cell.length_c   1.000
_cell.angle_alpha   90.00
_cell.angle_beta   90.00
_cell.angle_gamma   90.00
#
_symmetry.space_group_name_H-M   'P 1'
#
loop_
_entity.id
_entity.type
_entity.pdbx_description
1 polymer ?
#
loop_
_entity_poly.entity_id
_entity_poly.type
_entity_poly.pdbx_seq_one_letter_code
_entity_poly.pdbx_strand_id
1 'polypeptide(L)'
;MSAGEAFAGGVAVVTGAGSGLGAGLARHASGLGMTVVLADIDGAAAARVAEELRAAGGSAVDVVCDVRDPDAVQDLAERVYRDVGAVRLLVNNAGVEQFGYLWDTPVANWQRTIDINVSGVFYGVRAFLPKMMATDERAWVWNVASVGAVVAIPLQAPYIVSKHAVLALTECLYLEVESTGHANHIHVQVVLPGPVSSSIFESAGGIDANGDVVAAEAQRSAMLDLKATAMDPTDAAGALFQQAIDGRFYLHTHPDAVGAAMAERADVLASQRSPALRTQSRFDTTKR
;
A
#
# COMPACT_ATOMS: atom_id res chain seq x y z
N MET A 1 -15.95 19.73 2.91
CA MET A 1 -16.54 18.40 2.66
C MET A 1 -15.91 17.43 3.65
N SER A 2 -16.71 16.67 4.41
CA SER A 2 -16.18 15.64 5.30
C SER A 2 -15.81 14.38 4.52
N ALA A 3 -15.00 13.47 5.13
CA ALA A 3 -14.71 12.18 4.50
C ALA A 3 -15.98 11.37 4.21
N GLY A 4 -16.97 11.40 5.13
CA GLY A 4 -18.27 10.77 4.91
C GLY A 4 -18.98 11.28 3.66
N GLU A 5 -19.03 12.60 3.46
CA GLU A 5 -19.65 13.18 2.25
C GLU A 5 -18.87 12.87 0.97
N ALA A 6 -17.54 12.82 1.04
CA ALA A 6 -16.70 12.56 -0.12
C ALA A 6 -16.77 11.11 -0.59
N PHE A 7 -16.74 10.15 0.33
CA PHE A 7 -16.63 8.73 0.06
C PHE A 7 -17.97 7.95 0.14
N ALA A 8 -19.04 8.53 0.73
CA ALA A 8 -20.31 7.84 0.85
C ALA A 8 -20.84 7.32 -0.48
N GLY A 9 -21.29 6.08 -0.49
CA GLY A 9 -21.75 5.37 -1.68
C GLY A 9 -20.59 4.95 -2.59
N GLY A 10 -20.90 4.24 -3.66
CA GLY A 10 -19.91 3.67 -4.57
C GLY A 10 -19.15 2.49 -3.97
N VAL A 11 -18.18 1.98 -4.73
CA VAL A 11 -17.42 0.78 -4.37
C VAL A 11 -15.98 1.15 -4.04
N ALA A 12 -15.47 0.61 -2.93
CA ALA A 12 -14.04 0.58 -2.60
C ALA A 12 -13.49 -0.82 -2.93
N VAL A 13 -12.45 -0.90 -3.73
CA VAL A 13 -11.69 -2.14 -4.00
C VAL A 13 -10.35 -2.04 -3.29
N VAL A 14 -10.06 -3.01 -2.41
CA VAL A 14 -8.81 -3.05 -1.65
C VAL A 14 -8.11 -4.38 -1.90
N THR A 15 -6.88 -4.35 -2.43
CA THR A 15 -6.03 -5.54 -2.57
C THR A 15 -5.20 -5.78 -1.31
N GLY A 16 -4.94 -7.04 -0.95
CA GLY A 16 -4.30 -7.39 0.32
C GLY A 16 -5.18 -6.99 1.53
N ALA A 17 -6.49 -7.14 1.39
CA ALA A 17 -7.48 -6.65 2.35
C ALA A 17 -7.71 -7.59 3.54
N GLY A 18 -7.12 -8.78 3.55
CA GLY A 18 -7.30 -9.78 4.61
C GLY A 18 -6.57 -9.45 5.92
N SER A 19 -5.63 -8.49 5.92
CA SER A 19 -4.84 -8.14 7.11
C SER A 19 -4.29 -6.71 7.08
N GLY A 20 -3.68 -6.29 8.19
CA GLY A 20 -2.90 -5.07 8.32
C GLY A 20 -3.61 -3.81 7.82
N LEU A 21 -2.85 -2.95 7.12
CA LEU A 21 -3.37 -1.68 6.61
C LEU A 21 -4.56 -1.88 5.65
N GLY A 22 -4.52 -2.93 4.78
CA GLY A 22 -5.61 -3.22 3.86
C GLY A 22 -6.93 -3.48 4.57
N ALA A 23 -6.91 -4.28 5.63
CA ALA A 23 -8.09 -4.53 6.47
C ALA A 23 -8.56 -3.27 7.20
N GLY A 24 -7.63 -2.43 7.69
CA GLY A 24 -7.95 -1.13 8.29
C GLY A 24 -8.63 -0.18 7.32
N LEU A 25 -8.12 -0.09 6.08
CA LEU A 25 -8.71 0.71 5.00
C LEU A 25 -10.11 0.20 4.62
N ALA A 26 -10.28 -1.13 4.55
CA ALA A 26 -11.58 -1.75 4.29
C ALA A 26 -12.61 -1.42 5.36
N ARG A 27 -12.24 -1.52 6.64
CA ARG A 27 -13.11 -1.15 7.78
C ARG A 27 -13.49 0.32 7.74
N HIS A 28 -12.53 1.20 7.51
CA HIS A 28 -12.79 2.64 7.47
C HIS A 28 -13.69 3.01 6.28
N ALA A 29 -13.44 2.48 5.08
CA ALA A 29 -14.28 2.69 3.90
C ALA A 29 -15.73 2.22 4.13
N SER A 30 -15.90 1.04 4.76
CA SER A 30 -17.23 0.53 5.14
C SER A 30 -17.94 1.46 6.12
N GLY A 31 -17.23 1.98 7.12
CA GLY A 31 -17.77 2.96 8.08
C GLY A 31 -18.17 4.29 7.44
N LEU A 32 -17.60 4.65 6.28
CA LEU A 32 -18.01 5.80 5.48
C LEU A 32 -19.20 5.49 4.53
N GLY A 33 -19.76 4.28 4.56
CA GLY A 33 -20.92 3.88 3.76
C GLY A 33 -20.58 3.41 2.35
N MET A 34 -19.33 3.01 2.08
CA MET A 34 -18.95 2.36 0.82
C MET A 34 -19.28 0.87 0.85
N THR A 35 -19.61 0.29 -0.32
CA THR A 35 -19.54 -1.15 -0.51
C THR A 35 -18.08 -1.55 -0.71
N VAL A 36 -17.55 -2.47 0.11
CA VAL A 36 -16.14 -2.83 0.08
C VAL A 36 -15.91 -4.19 -0.58
N VAL A 37 -15.07 -4.22 -1.60
CA VAL A 37 -14.54 -5.45 -2.21
C VAL A 37 -13.16 -5.72 -1.62
N LEU A 38 -13.06 -6.83 -0.88
CA LEU A 38 -11.83 -7.28 -0.22
C LEU A 38 -11.17 -8.34 -1.09
N ALA A 39 -10.14 -7.93 -1.85
CA ALA A 39 -9.38 -8.84 -2.71
C ALA A 39 -8.11 -9.28 -1.97
N ASP A 40 -7.92 -10.58 -1.81
CA ASP A 40 -6.72 -11.14 -1.18
C ASP A 40 -6.40 -12.53 -1.76
N ILE A 41 -5.14 -12.92 -1.76
CA ILE A 41 -4.74 -14.28 -2.10
C ILE A 41 -5.16 -15.28 -1.00
N ASP A 42 -5.20 -14.84 0.26
CA ASP A 42 -5.79 -15.56 1.39
C ASP A 42 -7.30 -15.27 1.47
N GLY A 43 -8.08 -16.08 0.74
CA GLY A 43 -9.54 -15.97 0.73
C GLY A 43 -10.18 -16.12 2.11
N ALA A 44 -9.59 -16.91 3.02
CA ALA A 44 -10.12 -17.07 4.37
C ALA A 44 -9.91 -15.80 5.20
N ALA A 45 -8.78 -15.12 5.03
CA ALA A 45 -8.52 -13.84 5.67
C ALA A 45 -9.47 -12.75 5.15
N ALA A 46 -9.66 -12.66 3.83
CA ALA A 46 -10.60 -11.71 3.22
C ALA A 46 -12.03 -11.95 3.70
N ALA A 47 -12.48 -13.22 3.73
CA ALA A 47 -13.83 -13.60 4.18
C ALA A 47 -14.08 -13.20 5.64
N ARG A 48 -13.11 -13.41 6.54
CA ARG A 48 -13.25 -12.98 7.95
C ARG A 48 -13.48 -11.47 8.07
N VAL A 49 -12.69 -10.65 7.37
CA VAL A 49 -12.89 -9.19 7.39
C VAL A 49 -14.22 -8.80 6.76
N ALA A 50 -14.63 -9.45 5.65
CA ALA A 50 -15.93 -9.19 5.04
C ALA A 50 -17.10 -9.53 5.98
N GLU A 51 -17.01 -10.62 6.72
CA GLU A 51 -18.03 -11.01 7.73
C GLU A 51 -18.10 -9.98 8.87
N GLU A 52 -16.95 -9.50 9.37
CA GLU A 52 -16.90 -8.42 10.36
C GLU A 52 -17.63 -7.17 9.86
N LEU A 53 -17.37 -6.76 8.60
CA LEU A 53 -18.01 -5.59 8.01
C LEU A 53 -19.52 -5.78 7.85
N ARG A 54 -19.96 -6.93 7.37
CA ARG A 54 -21.40 -7.27 7.25
C ARG A 54 -22.09 -7.32 8.61
N ALA A 55 -21.44 -7.90 9.62
CA ALA A 55 -21.96 -7.94 11.00
C ALA A 55 -22.09 -6.54 11.62
N ALA A 56 -21.25 -5.59 11.21
CA ALA A 56 -21.34 -4.18 11.58
C ALA A 56 -22.38 -3.38 10.78
N GLY A 57 -23.13 -4.04 9.88
CA GLY A 57 -24.16 -3.41 9.05
C GLY A 57 -23.66 -2.82 7.73
N GLY A 58 -22.40 -3.02 7.38
CA GLY A 58 -21.79 -2.62 6.11
C GLY A 58 -22.06 -3.59 4.97
N SER A 59 -21.73 -3.16 3.74
CA SER A 59 -21.79 -3.99 2.55
C SER A 59 -20.37 -4.41 2.15
N ALA A 60 -20.11 -5.72 2.06
CA ALA A 60 -18.77 -6.24 1.77
C ALA A 60 -18.82 -7.53 0.94
N VAL A 61 -17.90 -7.66 0.00
CA VAL A 61 -17.70 -8.83 -0.87
C VAL A 61 -16.23 -9.25 -0.80
N ASP A 62 -15.98 -10.49 -0.45
CA ASP A 62 -14.64 -11.07 -0.48
C ASP A 62 -14.38 -11.76 -1.82
N VAL A 63 -13.16 -11.61 -2.35
CA VAL A 63 -12.73 -12.18 -3.62
C VAL A 63 -11.30 -12.71 -3.49
N VAL A 64 -11.08 -13.97 -3.84
CA VAL A 64 -9.72 -14.51 -3.98
C VAL A 64 -9.08 -13.93 -5.23
N CYS A 65 -7.93 -13.25 -5.07
CA CYS A 65 -7.22 -12.65 -6.19
C CYS A 65 -5.71 -12.67 -5.93
N ASP A 66 -4.97 -13.30 -6.82
CA ASP A 66 -3.52 -13.17 -6.87
C ASP A 66 -3.16 -11.97 -7.76
N VAL A 67 -2.65 -10.90 -7.15
CA VAL A 67 -2.28 -9.66 -7.87
C VAL A 67 -1.12 -9.83 -8.85
N ARG A 68 -0.40 -10.97 -8.82
CA ARG A 68 0.68 -11.29 -9.78
C ARG A 68 0.12 -11.73 -11.14
N ASP A 69 -1.12 -12.19 -11.15
CA ASP A 69 -1.81 -12.65 -12.35
C ASP A 69 -2.65 -11.51 -12.96
N PRO A 70 -2.24 -10.97 -14.13
CA PRO A 70 -2.97 -9.88 -14.77
C PRO A 70 -4.39 -10.26 -15.18
N ASP A 71 -4.63 -11.53 -15.52
CA ASP A 71 -5.96 -12.00 -15.90
C ASP A 71 -6.87 -12.10 -14.66
N ALA A 72 -6.36 -12.57 -13.52
CA ALA A 72 -7.10 -12.57 -12.26
C ALA A 72 -7.49 -11.15 -11.81
N VAL A 73 -6.62 -10.16 -12.00
CA VAL A 73 -6.92 -8.75 -11.68
C VAL A 73 -7.93 -8.15 -12.67
N GLN A 74 -7.85 -8.52 -13.95
CA GLN A 74 -8.84 -8.12 -14.95
C GLN A 74 -10.23 -8.72 -14.65
N ASP A 75 -10.29 -10.00 -14.32
CA ASP A 75 -11.52 -10.70 -13.92
C ASP A 75 -12.15 -10.10 -12.66
N LEU A 76 -11.31 -9.72 -11.67
CA LEU A 76 -11.75 -8.98 -10.48
C LEU A 76 -12.44 -7.67 -10.89
N ALA A 77 -11.82 -6.88 -11.76
CA ALA A 77 -12.41 -5.62 -12.21
C ALA A 77 -13.74 -5.84 -12.95
N GLU A 78 -13.79 -6.80 -13.87
CA GLU A 78 -15.01 -7.12 -14.62
C GLU A 78 -16.15 -7.57 -13.70
N ARG A 79 -15.85 -8.44 -12.74
CA ARG A 79 -16.80 -8.89 -11.72
C ARG A 79 -17.32 -7.73 -10.87
N VAL A 80 -16.43 -6.84 -10.40
CA VAL A 80 -16.83 -5.70 -9.57
C VAL A 80 -17.79 -4.78 -10.33
N TYR A 81 -17.46 -4.40 -11.56
CA TYR A 81 -18.33 -3.51 -12.34
C TYR A 81 -19.64 -4.16 -12.77
N ARG A 82 -19.68 -5.48 -12.97
CA ARG A 82 -20.90 -6.21 -13.35
C ARG A 82 -21.82 -6.45 -12.14
N ASP A 83 -21.26 -6.87 -11.00
CA ASP A 83 -22.03 -7.46 -9.90
C ASP A 83 -22.15 -6.55 -8.67
N VAL A 84 -21.24 -5.57 -8.51
CA VAL A 84 -21.17 -4.73 -7.31
C VAL A 84 -21.49 -3.26 -7.61
N GLY A 85 -20.80 -2.66 -8.60
CA GLY A 85 -21.08 -1.28 -9.00
C GLY A 85 -19.85 -0.46 -9.42
N ALA A 86 -20.04 0.85 -9.54
CA ALA A 86 -19.00 1.77 -9.96
C ALA A 86 -17.93 1.94 -8.85
N VAL A 87 -16.65 1.79 -9.24
CA VAL A 87 -15.52 1.92 -8.32
C VAL A 87 -15.18 3.38 -8.14
N ARG A 88 -15.26 3.85 -6.89
CA ARG A 88 -14.88 5.21 -6.49
C ARG A 88 -13.58 5.26 -5.69
N LEU A 89 -13.14 4.13 -5.14
CA LEU A 89 -11.85 4.02 -4.47
C LEU A 89 -11.16 2.71 -4.88
N LEU A 90 -10.04 2.81 -5.56
CA LEU A 90 -9.12 1.70 -5.79
C LEU A 90 -7.92 1.83 -4.87
N VAL A 91 -7.66 0.81 -4.06
CA VAL A 91 -6.47 0.74 -3.19
C VAL A 91 -5.60 -0.45 -3.59
N ASN A 92 -4.52 -0.18 -4.30
CA ASN A 92 -3.47 -1.15 -4.62
C ASN A 92 -2.54 -1.27 -3.40
N ASN A 93 -2.91 -2.17 -2.46
CA ASN A 93 -2.23 -2.30 -1.16
C ASN A 93 -1.46 -3.61 -1.01
N ALA A 94 -1.81 -4.68 -1.72
CA ALA A 94 -1.11 -5.96 -1.63
C ALA A 94 0.42 -5.78 -1.72
N GLY A 95 1.15 -6.41 -0.80
CA GLY A 95 2.59 -6.26 -0.74
C GLY A 95 3.25 -7.27 0.19
N VAL A 96 4.52 -7.53 -0.07
CA VAL A 96 5.36 -8.46 0.69
C VAL A 96 6.71 -7.82 1.00
N GLU A 97 7.37 -8.33 2.04
CA GLU A 97 8.71 -7.93 2.48
C GLU A 97 9.74 -9.02 2.15
N GLN A 98 11.01 -8.63 2.07
CA GLN A 98 12.15 -9.51 1.85
C GLN A 98 13.33 -9.03 2.69
N PHE A 99 13.89 -9.90 3.54
CA PHE A 99 15.08 -9.62 4.32
C PHE A 99 16.31 -10.38 3.79
N GLY A 100 17.48 -9.80 3.98
CA GLY A 100 18.78 -10.33 3.60
C GLY A 100 19.58 -9.39 2.73
N TYR A 101 20.89 -9.65 2.61
CA TYR A 101 21.73 -8.89 1.69
C TYR A 101 21.26 -9.11 0.25
N LEU A 102 21.44 -8.10 -0.60
CA LEU A 102 21.00 -8.15 -1.99
C LEU A 102 21.61 -9.33 -2.76
N TRP A 103 22.87 -9.64 -2.51
CA TRP A 103 23.57 -10.75 -3.15
C TRP A 103 23.20 -12.15 -2.60
N ASP A 104 22.54 -12.23 -1.44
CA ASP A 104 22.01 -13.47 -0.83
C ASP A 104 20.50 -13.65 -1.11
N THR A 105 19.88 -12.71 -1.83
CA THR A 105 18.45 -12.79 -2.14
C THR A 105 18.19 -13.79 -3.25
N PRO A 106 17.37 -14.86 -3.03
CA PRO A 106 16.98 -15.77 -4.10
C PRO A 106 16.32 -15.03 -5.25
N VAL A 107 16.66 -15.37 -6.48
CA VAL A 107 16.06 -14.75 -7.69
C VAL A 107 14.53 -14.87 -7.66
N ALA A 108 14.00 -16.00 -7.21
CA ALA A 108 12.56 -16.21 -7.08
C ALA A 108 11.90 -15.25 -6.07
N ASN A 109 12.59 -14.92 -4.96
CA ASN A 109 12.09 -13.98 -3.97
C ASN A 109 12.14 -12.53 -4.47
N TRP A 110 13.21 -12.18 -5.19
CA TRP A 110 13.31 -10.91 -5.92
C TRP A 110 12.12 -10.77 -6.87
N GLN A 111 11.92 -11.75 -7.75
CA GLN A 111 10.85 -11.74 -8.74
C GLN A 111 9.48 -11.66 -8.07
N ARG A 112 9.23 -12.50 -7.04
CA ARG A 112 8.00 -12.46 -6.26
C ARG A 112 7.72 -11.07 -5.67
N THR A 113 8.75 -10.39 -5.15
CA THR A 113 8.60 -9.05 -4.57
C THR A 113 8.22 -8.02 -5.64
N ILE A 114 8.85 -8.06 -6.81
CA ILE A 114 8.53 -7.16 -7.92
C ILE A 114 7.13 -7.45 -8.48
N ASP A 115 6.79 -8.72 -8.68
CA ASP A 115 5.50 -9.12 -9.24
C ASP A 115 4.33 -8.70 -8.35
N ILE A 116 4.47 -8.84 -7.02
CA ILE A 116 3.43 -8.42 -6.08
C ILE A 116 3.42 -6.90 -5.90
N ASN A 117 4.56 -6.32 -5.50
CA ASN A 117 4.61 -4.94 -5.03
C ASN A 117 4.54 -3.91 -6.16
N VAL A 118 4.98 -4.25 -7.37
CA VAL A 118 5.06 -3.34 -8.52
C VAL A 118 4.07 -3.73 -9.61
N SER A 119 4.21 -4.95 -10.16
CA SER A 119 3.35 -5.41 -11.26
C SER A 119 1.89 -5.48 -10.83
N GLY A 120 1.60 -5.92 -9.59
CA GLY A 120 0.24 -5.94 -9.04
C GLY A 120 -0.41 -4.55 -8.98
N VAL A 121 0.37 -3.51 -8.63
CA VAL A 121 -0.11 -2.12 -8.68
C VAL A 121 -0.43 -1.70 -10.11
N PHE A 122 0.48 -1.99 -11.05
CA PHE A 122 0.27 -1.70 -12.47
C PHE A 122 -0.98 -2.41 -13.02
N TYR A 123 -1.18 -3.69 -12.70
CA TYR A 123 -2.36 -4.44 -13.16
C TYR A 123 -3.66 -3.87 -12.58
N GLY A 124 -3.66 -3.46 -11.30
CA GLY A 124 -4.79 -2.78 -10.69
C GLY A 124 -5.14 -1.47 -11.40
N VAL A 125 -4.15 -0.61 -11.64
CA VAL A 125 -4.35 0.63 -12.40
C VAL A 125 -4.90 0.34 -13.80
N ARG A 126 -4.29 -0.60 -14.53
CA ARG A 126 -4.70 -0.98 -15.89
C ARG A 126 -6.13 -1.50 -15.97
N ALA A 127 -6.56 -2.31 -15.01
CA ALA A 127 -7.88 -2.95 -15.03
C ALA A 127 -9.02 -2.00 -14.61
N PHE A 128 -8.75 -1.11 -13.66
CA PHE A 128 -9.80 -0.28 -13.06
C PHE A 128 -9.85 1.15 -13.58
N LEU A 129 -8.69 1.82 -13.75
CA LEU A 129 -8.66 3.25 -14.03
C LEU A 129 -9.37 3.67 -15.32
N PRO A 130 -9.29 2.95 -16.46
CA PRO A 130 -10.01 3.34 -17.67
C PRO A 130 -11.53 3.40 -17.47
N LYS A 131 -12.09 2.50 -16.66
CA LYS A 131 -13.53 2.51 -16.32
C LYS A 131 -13.89 3.61 -15.33
N MET A 132 -12.96 3.96 -14.40
CA MET A 132 -13.14 5.11 -13.49
C MET A 132 -13.13 6.43 -14.27
N MET A 133 -12.21 6.60 -15.23
CA MET A 133 -12.14 7.79 -16.09
C MET A 133 -13.35 7.95 -17.04
N ALA A 134 -14.02 6.84 -17.38
CA ALA A 134 -15.18 6.85 -18.26
C ALA A 134 -16.45 7.45 -17.63
N THR A 135 -16.40 7.80 -16.36
CA THR A 135 -17.49 8.45 -15.62
C THR A 135 -17.04 9.84 -15.18
N ASP A 136 -17.98 10.76 -14.92
CA ASP A 136 -17.69 12.06 -14.33
C ASP A 136 -17.74 12.03 -12.79
N GLU A 137 -17.82 10.83 -12.21
CA GLU A 137 -17.87 10.66 -10.76
C GLU A 137 -16.49 10.83 -10.12
N ARG A 138 -16.45 11.52 -8.99
CA ARG A 138 -15.22 11.64 -8.21
C ARG A 138 -14.74 10.29 -7.73
N ALA A 139 -13.48 9.96 -8.03
CA ALA A 139 -12.87 8.71 -7.67
C ALA A 139 -11.41 8.87 -7.26
N TRP A 140 -10.90 7.90 -6.50
CA TRP A 140 -9.53 7.89 -5.95
C TRP A 140 -8.81 6.62 -6.33
N VAL A 141 -7.54 6.77 -6.70
CA VAL A 141 -6.59 5.68 -6.90
C VAL A 141 -5.45 5.84 -5.91
N TRP A 142 -5.37 4.93 -4.94
CA TRP A 142 -4.30 4.90 -3.94
C TRP A 142 -3.34 3.76 -4.22
N ASN A 143 -2.08 4.09 -4.46
CA ASN A 143 -1.02 3.11 -4.59
C ASN A 143 -0.19 3.10 -3.29
N VAL A 144 -0.18 1.96 -2.60
CA VAL A 144 0.48 1.86 -1.30
C VAL A 144 1.96 1.55 -1.50
N ALA A 145 2.77 2.61 -1.38
CA ALA A 145 4.21 2.51 -1.29
C ALA A 145 4.65 2.22 0.18
N SER A 146 5.47 3.06 0.76
CA SER A 146 5.97 2.98 2.14
C SER A 146 6.85 4.20 2.42
N VAL A 147 7.16 4.52 3.68
CA VAL A 147 8.33 5.34 4.00
C VAL A 147 9.61 4.77 3.36
N GLY A 148 9.65 3.45 3.12
CA GLY A 148 10.69 2.78 2.35
C GLY A 148 10.89 3.30 0.92
N ALA A 149 9.92 4.02 0.36
CA ALA A 149 10.02 4.63 -0.98
C ALA A 149 10.91 5.89 -1.01
N VAL A 150 11.29 6.42 0.15
CA VAL A 150 12.09 7.66 0.27
C VAL A 150 13.34 7.47 1.13
N VAL A 151 13.73 6.22 1.42
CA VAL A 151 14.94 5.88 2.19
C VAL A 151 15.71 4.74 1.53
N ALA A 152 16.97 4.57 1.91
CA ALA A 152 17.78 3.38 1.60
C ALA A 152 18.08 2.64 2.92
N ILE A 153 17.72 1.36 2.98
CA ILE A 153 17.92 0.51 4.17
C ILE A 153 18.61 -0.77 3.71
N PRO A 154 19.76 -1.15 4.30
CA PRO A 154 20.40 -2.43 4.01
C PRO A 154 19.51 -3.59 4.43
N LEU A 155 19.75 -4.77 3.88
CA LEU A 155 19.03 -6.01 4.18
C LEU A 155 17.52 -6.02 3.79
N GLN A 156 17.06 -5.00 3.05
CA GLN A 156 15.69 -4.87 2.55
C GLN A 156 15.64 -4.40 1.09
N ALA A 157 16.72 -4.57 0.33
CA ALA A 157 16.85 -3.97 -1.00
C ALA A 157 15.70 -4.32 -1.96
N PRO A 158 15.19 -5.57 -2.08
CA PRO A 158 14.06 -5.88 -2.97
C PRO A 158 12.80 -5.07 -2.62
N TYR A 159 12.48 -4.99 -1.34
CA TYR A 159 11.35 -4.19 -0.86
C TYR A 159 11.54 -2.70 -1.14
N ILE A 160 12.67 -2.14 -0.74
CA ILE A 160 13.00 -0.72 -0.94
C ILE A 160 12.92 -0.34 -2.43
N VAL A 161 13.51 -1.14 -3.31
CA VAL A 161 13.42 -0.94 -4.77
C VAL A 161 11.96 -0.95 -5.23
N SER A 162 11.17 -1.94 -4.79
CA SER A 162 9.77 -2.05 -5.18
C SER A 162 8.95 -0.83 -4.73
N LYS A 163 9.21 -0.31 -3.52
CA LYS A 163 8.45 0.84 -3.00
C LYS A 163 8.87 2.18 -3.63
N HIS A 164 10.14 2.34 -4.02
CA HIS A 164 10.57 3.45 -4.87
C HIS A 164 9.92 3.39 -6.26
N ALA A 165 9.80 2.19 -6.84
CA ALA A 165 9.13 2.01 -8.13
C ALA A 165 7.63 2.38 -8.05
N VAL A 166 6.93 2.00 -6.98
CA VAL A 166 5.51 2.39 -6.78
C VAL A 166 5.35 3.89 -6.62
N LEU A 167 6.28 4.55 -5.91
CA LEU A 167 6.27 6.02 -5.80
C LEU A 167 6.39 6.67 -7.18
N ALA A 168 7.42 6.31 -7.94
CA ALA A 168 7.65 6.86 -9.28
C ALA A 168 6.49 6.55 -10.25
N LEU A 169 5.95 5.32 -10.22
CA LEU A 169 4.77 4.93 -10.99
C LEU A 169 3.58 5.84 -10.68
N THR A 170 3.35 6.13 -9.40
CA THR A 170 2.20 6.94 -8.97
C THR A 170 2.37 8.42 -9.34
N GLU A 171 3.59 8.95 -9.27
CA GLU A 171 3.91 10.31 -9.73
C GLU A 171 3.70 10.46 -11.23
N CYS A 172 4.17 9.49 -12.04
CA CYS A 172 3.91 9.46 -13.48
C CYS A 172 2.40 9.37 -13.78
N LEU A 173 1.69 8.46 -13.11
CA LEU A 173 0.26 8.27 -13.29
C LEU A 173 -0.54 9.55 -12.99
N TYR A 174 -0.16 10.28 -11.93
CA TYR A 174 -0.78 11.56 -11.59
C TYR A 174 -0.67 12.56 -12.76
N LEU A 175 0.54 12.69 -13.33
CA LEU A 175 0.79 13.60 -14.47
C LEU A 175 0.06 13.15 -15.73
N GLU A 176 -0.06 11.84 -15.98
CA GLU A 176 -0.83 11.29 -17.11
C GLU A 176 -2.33 11.59 -16.98
N VAL A 177 -2.91 11.39 -15.80
CA VAL A 177 -4.32 11.72 -15.52
C VAL A 177 -4.55 13.23 -15.66
N GLU A 178 -3.63 14.07 -15.21
CA GLU A 178 -3.69 15.53 -15.41
C GLU A 178 -3.60 15.90 -16.89
N SER A 179 -2.63 15.34 -17.63
CA SER A 179 -2.40 15.64 -19.05
C SER A 179 -3.56 15.22 -19.96
N THR A 180 -4.36 14.25 -19.54
CA THR A 180 -5.54 13.76 -20.28
C THR A 180 -6.84 14.42 -19.83
N GLY A 181 -6.79 15.40 -18.91
CA GLY A 181 -7.93 16.21 -18.49
C GLY A 181 -8.87 15.56 -17.48
N HIS A 182 -8.47 14.44 -16.83
CA HIS A 182 -9.28 13.73 -15.86
C HIS A 182 -9.03 14.12 -14.39
N ALA A 183 -8.07 15.01 -14.12
CA ALA A 183 -7.70 15.42 -12.74
C ALA A 183 -8.82 16.16 -11.98
N ASN A 184 -9.87 16.61 -12.66
CA ASN A 184 -11.04 17.23 -12.05
C ASN A 184 -11.91 16.24 -11.25
N HIS A 185 -11.85 14.95 -11.57
CA HIS A 185 -12.65 13.91 -10.90
C HIS A 185 -11.85 12.67 -10.49
N ILE A 186 -10.67 12.40 -11.08
CA ILE A 186 -9.77 11.29 -10.69
C ILE A 186 -8.63 11.81 -9.83
N HIS A 187 -8.58 11.36 -8.59
CA HIS A 187 -7.55 11.73 -7.62
C HIS A 187 -6.55 10.58 -7.45
N VAL A 188 -5.38 10.71 -8.07
CA VAL A 188 -4.27 9.76 -7.90
C VAL A 188 -3.43 10.17 -6.69
N GLN A 189 -3.17 9.25 -5.76
CA GLN A 189 -2.44 9.52 -4.52
C GLN A 189 -1.53 8.35 -4.16
N VAL A 190 -0.35 8.66 -3.64
CA VAL A 190 0.58 7.67 -3.09
C VAL A 190 0.46 7.60 -1.58
N VAL A 191 0.35 6.38 -1.05
CA VAL A 191 0.31 6.14 0.40
C VAL A 191 1.70 5.74 0.88
N LEU A 192 2.22 6.47 1.86
CA LEU A 192 3.55 6.29 2.46
C LEU A 192 3.41 5.92 3.94
N PRO A 193 3.01 4.69 4.28
CA PRO A 193 2.89 4.29 5.67
C PRO A 193 4.27 4.16 6.32
N GLY A 194 4.36 4.60 7.58
CA GLY A 194 5.36 4.14 8.54
C GLY A 194 4.95 2.81 9.16
N PRO A 195 5.43 2.44 10.35
CA PRO A 195 5.04 1.20 11.01
C PRO A 195 3.54 1.16 11.32
N VAL A 196 2.83 0.28 10.63
CA VAL A 196 1.41 -0.06 10.88
C VAL A 196 1.35 -1.54 11.20
N SER A 197 0.56 -1.91 12.21
CA SER A 197 0.46 -3.30 12.67
C SER A 197 -0.04 -4.22 11.55
N SER A 198 0.77 -5.23 11.21
CA SER A 198 0.49 -6.20 10.13
C SER A 198 1.32 -7.45 10.33
N SER A 199 1.13 -8.47 9.49
CA SER A 199 1.94 -9.69 9.43
C SER A 199 3.01 -9.67 8.33
N ILE A 200 3.32 -8.51 7.76
CA ILE A 200 4.25 -8.38 6.62
C ILE A 200 5.67 -8.86 6.96
N PHE A 201 6.12 -8.63 8.19
CA PHE A 201 7.46 -9.00 8.63
C PHE A 201 7.55 -10.50 8.99
N GLU A 202 6.48 -11.08 9.54
CA GLU A 202 6.38 -12.52 9.82
C GLU A 202 6.38 -13.34 8.52
N SER A 203 5.73 -12.84 7.47
CA SER A 203 5.61 -13.51 6.18
C SER A 203 6.74 -13.17 5.18
N ALA A 204 7.73 -12.37 5.61
CA ALA A 204 8.83 -11.94 4.76
C ALA A 204 9.65 -13.12 4.22
N GLY A 205 10.16 -12.97 3.00
CA GLY A 205 11.00 -13.99 2.36
C GLY A 205 12.33 -14.21 3.09
N GLY A 206 12.87 -15.43 2.99
CA GLY A 206 14.19 -15.81 3.47
C GLY A 206 15.28 -15.58 2.43
N ILE A 207 16.50 -16.06 2.72
CA ILE A 207 17.68 -15.95 1.86
C ILE A 207 18.15 -17.34 1.35
N ASP A 208 19.10 -17.34 0.44
CA ASP A 208 19.75 -18.56 -0.04
C ASP A 208 20.44 -19.30 1.11
N ALA A 209 20.54 -20.63 1.01
CA ALA A 209 21.06 -21.51 2.06
C ALA A 209 22.50 -21.17 2.50
N ASN A 210 23.29 -20.56 1.63
CA ASN A 210 24.68 -20.15 1.89
C ASN A 210 24.81 -18.66 2.28
N GLY A 211 23.69 -17.94 2.40
CA GLY A 211 23.68 -16.53 2.74
C GLY A 211 23.81 -16.26 4.25
N ASP A 212 23.96 -15.02 4.62
CA ASP A 212 24.07 -14.60 6.03
C ASP A 212 22.68 -14.60 6.73
N VAL A 213 22.29 -15.80 7.19
CA VAL A 213 21.03 -16.02 7.93
C VAL A 213 20.98 -15.17 9.20
N VAL A 214 22.12 -14.98 9.88
CA VAL A 214 22.18 -14.21 11.13
C VAL A 214 21.83 -12.76 10.89
N ALA A 215 22.38 -12.15 9.86
CA ALA A 215 22.07 -10.76 9.50
C ALA A 215 20.61 -10.60 9.07
N ALA A 216 20.07 -11.52 8.28
CA ALA A 216 18.68 -11.49 7.83
C ALA A 216 17.69 -11.61 8.98
N GLU A 217 17.92 -12.54 9.93
CA GLU A 217 17.07 -12.73 11.10
C GLU A 217 17.21 -11.58 12.12
N ALA A 218 18.40 -11.00 12.26
CA ALA A 218 18.57 -9.81 13.09
C ALA A 218 17.76 -8.62 12.54
N GLN A 219 17.74 -8.41 11.21
CA GLN A 219 16.92 -7.38 10.59
C GLN A 219 15.43 -7.67 10.74
N ARG A 220 15.00 -8.93 10.54
CA ARG A 220 13.61 -9.34 10.77
C ARG A 220 13.18 -9.05 12.21
N SER A 221 13.99 -9.45 13.20
CA SER A 221 13.72 -9.20 14.62
C SER A 221 13.60 -7.70 14.92
N ALA A 222 14.51 -6.88 14.42
CA ALA A 222 14.44 -5.44 14.58
C ALA A 222 13.15 -4.82 13.99
N MET A 223 12.66 -5.36 12.86
CA MET A 223 11.39 -4.91 12.28
C MET A 223 10.17 -5.41 13.06
N LEU A 224 10.24 -6.62 13.64
CA LEU A 224 9.20 -7.15 14.53
C LEU A 224 9.11 -6.35 15.83
N ASP A 225 10.24 -5.87 16.37
CA ASP A 225 10.25 -5.02 17.57
C ASP A 225 9.51 -3.69 17.32
N LEU A 226 9.58 -3.14 16.11
CA LEU A 226 8.81 -1.95 15.74
C LEU A 226 7.30 -2.19 15.75
N LYS A 227 6.84 -3.44 15.63
CA LYS A 227 5.41 -3.78 15.66
C LYS A 227 4.77 -3.45 17.02
N ALA A 228 5.53 -3.50 18.10
CA ALA A 228 5.03 -3.17 19.45
C ALA A 228 4.59 -1.70 19.59
N THR A 229 5.14 -0.80 18.75
CA THR A 229 4.82 0.64 18.72
C THR A 229 4.14 1.05 17.40
N ALA A 230 3.76 0.08 16.58
CA ALA A 230 3.11 0.34 15.31
C ALA A 230 1.70 0.92 15.51
N MET A 231 1.32 1.82 14.60
CA MET A 231 -0.02 2.41 14.59
C MET A 231 -1.09 1.33 14.32
N ASP A 232 -2.26 1.47 14.94
CA ASP A 232 -3.41 0.63 14.62
C ASP A 232 -3.83 0.84 13.14
N PRO A 233 -4.17 -0.23 12.40
CA PRO A 233 -4.58 -0.11 11.00
C PRO A 233 -5.80 0.77 10.76
N THR A 234 -6.75 0.82 11.70
CA THR A 234 -7.96 1.66 11.56
C THR A 234 -7.65 3.13 11.79
N ASP A 235 -6.80 3.44 12.77
CA ASP A 235 -6.32 4.80 13.02
C ASP A 235 -5.49 5.31 11.83
N ALA A 236 -4.62 4.45 11.29
CA ALA A 236 -3.86 4.74 10.08
C ALA A 236 -4.79 5.06 8.91
N ALA A 237 -5.82 4.26 8.69
CA ALA A 237 -6.82 4.49 7.65
C ALA A 237 -7.52 5.84 7.84
N GLY A 238 -8.00 6.16 9.04
CA GLY A 238 -8.67 7.43 9.33
C GLY A 238 -7.81 8.65 8.95
N ALA A 239 -6.51 8.61 9.31
CA ALA A 239 -5.57 9.67 8.97
C ALA A 239 -5.35 9.82 7.46
N LEU A 240 -5.31 8.70 6.70
CA LEU A 240 -5.13 8.69 5.25
C LEU A 240 -6.37 9.24 4.53
N PHE A 241 -7.56 8.82 4.93
CA PHE A 241 -8.82 9.31 4.34
C PHE A 241 -8.98 10.81 4.55
N GLN A 242 -8.62 11.34 5.74
CA GLN A 242 -8.66 12.78 5.99
C GLN A 242 -7.70 13.54 5.08
N GLN A 243 -6.44 13.08 4.93
CA GLN A 243 -5.46 13.71 4.06
C GLN A 243 -5.90 13.68 2.59
N ALA A 244 -6.57 12.61 2.16
CA ALA A 244 -7.06 12.48 0.79
C ALA A 244 -8.10 13.54 0.44
N ILE A 245 -9.05 13.83 1.33
CA ILE A 245 -10.05 14.90 1.10
C ILE A 245 -9.45 16.30 1.22
N ASP A 246 -8.33 16.46 1.93
CA ASP A 246 -7.55 17.70 1.98
C ASP A 246 -6.78 17.94 0.65
N GLY A 247 -6.87 17.01 -0.31
CA GLY A 247 -6.24 17.11 -1.64
C GLY A 247 -4.73 16.85 -1.64
N ARG A 248 -4.19 16.19 -0.62
CA ARG A 248 -2.76 15.84 -0.57
C ARG A 248 -2.46 14.72 -1.55
N PHE A 249 -1.36 14.83 -2.28
CA PHE A 249 -0.87 13.74 -3.15
C PHE A 249 -0.13 12.65 -2.34
N TYR A 250 0.73 13.05 -1.40
CA TYR A 250 1.45 12.14 -0.51
C TYR A 250 0.65 11.96 0.78
N LEU A 251 0.06 10.76 0.97
CA LEU A 251 -0.68 10.37 2.16
C LEU A 251 0.23 9.58 3.09
N HIS A 252 0.37 9.95 4.34
CA HIS A 252 1.27 9.30 5.27
C HIS A 252 0.69 9.13 6.68
N THR A 253 1.02 8.01 7.32
CA THR A 253 0.53 7.69 8.66
C THR A 253 1.35 8.37 9.77
N HIS A 254 2.62 8.73 9.49
CA HIS A 254 3.57 9.32 10.43
C HIS A 254 4.18 10.60 9.83
N PRO A 255 3.45 11.73 9.83
CA PRO A 255 3.82 12.93 9.06
C PRO A 255 5.24 13.43 9.36
N ASP A 256 5.61 13.54 10.63
CA ASP A 256 6.93 14.06 11.03
C ASP A 256 8.07 13.15 10.55
N ALA A 257 7.93 11.83 10.77
CA ALA A 257 8.97 10.87 10.42
C ALA A 257 9.12 10.72 8.89
N VAL A 258 8.00 10.68 8.16
CA VAL A 258 8.02 10.59 6.69
C VAL A 258 8.52 11.89 6.08
N GLY A 259 8.05 13.05 6.55
CA GLY A 259 8.54 14.36 6.10
C GLY A 259 10.05 14.54 6.31
N ALA A 260 10.55 14.15 7.47
CA ALA A 260 12.00 14.17 7.75
C ALA A 260 12.77 13.22 6.83
N ALA A 261 12.22 12.03 6.52
CA ALA A 261 12.84 11.08 5.59
C ALA A 261 12.93 11.64 4.16
N MET A 262 11.85 12.28 3.69
CA MET A 262 11.81 12.95 2.38
C MET A 262 12.84 14.07 2.29
N ALA A 263 12.90 14.95 3.31
CA ALA A 263 13.86 16.05 3.36
C ALA A 263 15.31 15.56 3.35
N GLU A 264 15.64 14.54 4.16
CA GLU A 264 16.96 13.93 4.17
C GLU A 264 17.33 13.29 2.84
N ARG A 265 16.38 12.58 2.20
CA ARG A 265 16.60 11.99 0.87
C ARG A 265 16.88 13.07 -0.17
N ALA A 266 16.11 14.14 -0.17
CA ALA A 266 16.31 15.28 -1.09
C ALA A 266 17.67 15.92 -0.91
N ASP A 267 18.12 16.13 0.34
CA ASP A 267 19.44 16.69 0.66
C ASP A 267 20.58 15.78 0.21
N VAL A 268 20.49 14.46 0.44
CA VAL A 268 21.50 13.50 -0.02
C VAL A 268 21.64 13.54 -1.54
N LEU A 269 20.50 13.55 -2.26
CA LEU A 269 20.50 13.60 -3.74
C LEU A 269 21.05 14.93 -4.26
N ALA A 270 20.58 16.05 -3.73
CA ALA A 270 21.00 17.39 -4.16
C ALA A 270 22.48 17.66 -3.88
N SER A 271 22.98 17.18 -2.76
CA SER A 271 24.40 17.32 -2.38
C SER A 271 25.33 16.27 -3.00
N GLN A 272 24.77 15.30 -3.74
CA GLN A 272 25.50 14.20 -4.39
C GLN A 272 26.39 13.36 -3.41
N ARG A 273 26.02 13.34 -2.13
CA ARG A 273 26.73 12.56 -1.11
C ARG A 273 26.37 11.07 -1.22
N SER A 274 27.31 10.22 -0.80
CA SER A 274 27.03 8.79 -0.63
C SER A 274 25.97 8.58 0.46
N PRO A 275 25.07 7.57 0.31
CA PRO A 275 24.19 7.16 1.39
C PRO A 275 25.01 6.71 2.61
N ALA A 276 24.54 7.02 3.81
CA ALA A 276 25.19 6.61 5.06
C ALA A 276 24.33 5.60 5.83
N LEU A 277 25.00 4.67 6.54
CA LEU A 277 24.33 3.78 7.47
C LEU A 277 23.71 4.57 8.62
N ARG A 278 22.47 4.26 8.96
CA ARG A 278 21.83 4.78 10.16
C ARG A 278 22.07 3.84 11.34
N THR A 279 22.33 4.43 12.50
CA THR A 279 22.51 3.72 13.76
C THR A 279 21.24 3.68 14.62
N GLN A 280 20.20 4.44 14.25
CA GLN A 280 18.95 4.55 15.00
C GLN A 280 17.74 4.50 14.06
N SER A 281 16.63 3.91 14.54
CA SER A 281 15.35 3.92 13.85
C SER A 281 14.78 5.35 13.77
N ARG A 282 14.12 5.69 12.65
CA ARG A 282 13.37 6.95 12.51
C ARG A 282 12.13 7.01 13.40
N PHE A 283 11.67 5.86 13.84
CA PHE A 283 10.46 5.68 14.65
C PHE A 283 10.77 5.43 16.13
N ASP A 284 12.04 5.56 16.54
CA ASP A 284 12.42 5.47 17.94
C ASP A 284 12.03 6.77 18.67
N THR A 285 10.95 6.68 19.47
CA THR A 285 10.41 7.81 20.26
C THR A 285 11.03 7.92 21.65
N THR A 286 11.95 7.04 22.03
CA THR A 286 12.48 6.97 23.42
C THR A 286 13.45 8.12 23.79
N LYS A 287 13.73 9.04 22.86
CA LYS A 287 14.68 10.16 23.05
C LYS A 287 14.12 11.52 22.59
N ARG A 288 12.84 11.80 22.84
CA ARG A 288 12.31 13.17 22.79
C ARG A 288 12.05 13.69 24.17
#